data_9f084e007a92c9736ee5d42e5b48067a
#
_entry.id   9f084e007a92c9736ee5d42e5b48067a
#
_cell.length_a   1.000
_cell.length_b   1.000
_cell.length_c   1.000
_cell.angle_alpha   90.00
_cell.angle_beta   90.00
_cell.angle_gamma   90.00
#
_symmetry.space_group_name_H-M   'P 1'
#
loop_
_entity.id
_entity.type
_entity.pdbx_description
1 polymer ?
#
loop_
_entity_poly.entity_id
_entity_poly.type
_entity_poly.pdbx_seq_one_letter_code
_entity_poly.pdbx_strand_id
1 'polypeptide(L)'
;MEKKSNWQEFKEILNQHKITKLYHFTDRDNLESIIKNGGLYSWMDCERKGIKIAKPGGGSTSRQLDSGRNLEDYVRVSFTTQHPMMFIAMKDGRISNPVILEIAPEVIFWTGTLYSNMNATIHRIRPNIGDSLSDFNQIHFQSIKVRKHFDLPEEEQPYFQAEVLVKNFIPLEYIKNIGNFGIPIPSKPKELQIKNPYTAQITRNTPTAFIFMIDQSISMSRKLNYRGEFITLADAVARIVNNQINELVLRCIKTSEVRHYYDIAVVCYGDDASFGWKGTLAGRDFVSPEELKNNPFKKITVKEEKRTRKGVELKEVEKIQWVEPVAAGKYTRAHKAFAMVKDLLDKWMTEHHEKDCYPPTIINITDGAFNGIANPREVNTQLANELKALFTNDGNVLLWNIHVTPDNQEQVLLPISKTELKEDKYSEWLYDMSSLLPSRYNVPIGDLRGDAENTRHVAMATNTDLSTLIQLMDIGTPTNISQNQ
;
A
#
# COMPACT_ATOMS: atom_id res chain seq x y z
N MET A 1 -9.38 7.37 -7.82
CA MET A 1 -9.44 7.63 -9.28
C MET A 1 -9.60 9.12 -9.50
N GLU A 2 -8.71 9.70 -10.30
CA GLU A 2 -8.76 11.12 -10.64
C GLU A 2 -9.88 11.38 -11.66
N LYS A 3 -10.64 12.47 -11.49
CA LYS A 3 -11.71 12.85 -12.41
C LYS A 3 -11.17 13.82 -13.46
N LYS A 4 -11.74 13.74 -14.66
CA LYS A 4 -11.53 14.75 -15.73
C LYS A 4 -11.89 16.14 -15.21
N SER A 5 -11.18 17.17 -15.65
CA SER A 5 -11.40 18.56 -15.21
C SER A 5 -12.82 19.06 -15.47
N ASN A 6 -13.43 18.60 -16.56
CA ASN A 6 -14.79 18.95 -17.01
C ASN A 6 -15.83 17.86 -16.70
N TRP A 7 -15.65 17.04 -15.66
CA TRP A 7 -16.53 15.92 -15.31
C TRP A 7 -18.00 16.32 -15.10
N GLN A 8 -18.27 17.56 -14.71
CA GLN A 8 -19.63 18.09 -14.51
C GLN A 8 -20.43 18.06 -15.80
N GLU A 9 -19.81 18.38 -16.95
CA GLU A 9 -20.47 18.36 -18.25
C GLU A 9 -20.93 16.96 -18.63
N PHE A 10 -20.13 15.94 -18.38
CA PHE A 10 -20.52 14.53 -18.56
C PHE A 10 -21.71 14.15 -17.65
N LYS A 11 -21.71 14.64 -16.40
CA LYS A 11 -22.80 14.40 -15.46
C LYS A 11 -24.11 15.02 -15.92
N GLU A 12 -24.07 16.22 -16.50
CA GLU A 12 -25.24 16.87 -17.07
C GLU A 12 -25.86 16.06 -18.21
N ILE A 13 -25.03 15.53 -19.11
CA ILE A 13 -25.49 14.66 -20.21
C ILE A 13 -26.12 13.38 -19.65
N LEU A 14 -25.49 12.74 -18.66
CA LEU A 14 -26.07 11.54 -18.01
C LEU A 14 -27.47 11.85 -17.42
N ASN A 15 -27.59 12.98 -16.72
CA ASN A 15 -28.86 13.41 -16.12
C ASN A 15 -29.92 13.69 -17.20
N GLN A 16 -29.55 14.39 -18.27
CA GLN A 16 -30.44 14.67 -19.41
C GLN A 16 -30.99 13.39 -20.05
N HIS A 17 -30.11 12.38 -20.16
CA HIS A 17 -30.48 11.09 -20.74
C HIS A 17 -30.98 10.07 -19.72
N LYS A 18 -31.04 10.42 -18.41
CA LYS A 18 -31.50 9.57 -17.30
C LYS A 18 -30.68 8.29 -17.18
N ILE A 19 -29.35 8.35 -17.41
CA ILE A 19 -28.43 7.23 -17.27
C ILE A 19 -27.95 7.21 -15.85
N THR A 20 -28.38 6.21 -15.09
CA THR A 20 -28.04 6.03 -13.65
C THR A 20 -27.14 4.83 -13.40
N LYS A 21 -26.95 3.97 -14.39
CA LYS A 21 -26.18 2.73 -14.31
C LYS A 21 -25.53 2.42 -15.65
N LEU A 22 -24.40 1.74 -15.57
CA LEU A 22 -23.79 1.01 -16.68
C LEU A 22 -23.76 -0.48 -16.34
N TYR A 23 -23.44 -1.32 -17.29
CA TYR A 23 -23.54 -2.77 -17.14
C TYR A 23 -22.31 -3.48 -17.66
N HIS A 24 -21.87 -4.50 -16.91
CA HIS A 24 -20.85 -5.44 -17.36
C HIS A 24 -21.39 -6.86 -17.23
N PHE A 25 -21.39 -7.64 -18.31
CA PHE A 25 -21.78 -9.04 -18.26
C PHE A 25 -20.56 -9.93 -18.01
N THR A 26 -20.71 -10.95 -17.18
CA THR A 26 -19.69 -11.95 -16.90
C THR A 26 -20.35 -13.30 -16.59
N ASP A 27 -19.54 -14.34 -16.36
CA ASP A 27 -20.05 -15.59 -15.82
C ASP A 27 -20.05 -15.54 -14.28
N ARG A 28 -21.03 -16.24 -13.66
CA ARG A 28 -21.12 -16.33 -12.20
C ARG A 28 -19.85 -16.90 -11.58
N ASP A 29 -19.16 -17.82 -12.25
CA ASP A 29 -17.92 -18.44 -11.78
C ASP A 29 -16.76 -17.45 -11.66
N ASN A 30 -16.86 -16.27 -12.25
CA ASN A 30 -15.86 -15.20 -12.11
C ASN A 30 -16.06 -14.32 -10.87
N LEU A 31 -17.26 -14.35 -10.25
CA LEU A 31 -17.62 -13.40 -9.18
C LEU A 31 -16.72 -13.53 -7.95
N GLU A 32 -16.37 -14.75 -7.56
CA GLU A 32 -15.48 -14.97 -6.42
C GLU A 32 -14.10 -14.34 -6.65
N SER A 33 -13.56 -14.50 -7.87
CA SER A 33 -12.29 -13.86 -8.25
C SER A 33 -12.40 -12.33 -8.28
N ILE A 34 -13.51 -11.79 -8.80
CA ILE A 34 -13.77 -10.34 -8.84
C ILE A 34 -13.81 -9.78 -7.42
N ILE A 35 -14.52 -10.45 -6.50
CA ILE A 35 -14.65 -10.02 -5.12
C ILE A 35 -13.30 -10.13 -4.39
N LYS A 36 -12.61 -11.27 -4.50
CA LYS A 36 -11.33 -11.52 -3.86
C LYS A 36 -10.25 -10.51 -4.27
N ASN A 37 -10.25 -10.10 -5.54
CA ASN A 37 -9.28 -9.15 -6.06
C ASN A 37 -9.75 -7.67 -5.96
N GLY A 38 -10.86 -7.40 -5.27
CA GLY A 38 -11.32 -6.04 -4.98
C GLY A 38 -12.00 -5.31 -6.14
N GLY A 39 -12.34 -5.99 -7.25
CA GLY A 39 -13.04 -5.41 -8.39
C GLY A 39 -12.78 -6.07 -9.74
N LEU A 40 -13.19 -5.39 -10.79
CA LEU A 40 -13.06 -5.80 -12.19
C LEU A 40 -11.76 -5.26 -12.80
N TYR A 41 -10.88 -6.15 -13.20
CA TYR A 41 -9.64 -5.81 -13.93
C TYR A 41 -9.82 -5.99 -15.44
N SER A 42 -9.07 -5.22 -16.24
CA SER A 42 -8.88 -5.53 -17.65
C SER A 42 -8.30 -6.93 -17.81
N TRP A 43 -8.50 -7.56 -18.97
CA TRP A 43 -7.97 -8.90 -19.17
C TRP A 43 -6.43 -8.92 -19.16
N MET A 44 -5.78 -7.87 -19.66
CA MET A 44 -4.33 -7.72 -19.61
C MET A 44 -3.82 -7.55 -18.17
N ASP A 45 -4.50 -6.75 -17.34
CA ASP A 45 -4.12 -6.63 -15.93
C ASP A 45 -4.37 -7.93 -15.14
N CYS A 46 -5.40 -8.70 -15.50
CA CYS A 46 -5.57 -10.05 -14.96
C CYS A 46 -4.36 -10.94 -15.27
N GLU A 47 -3.84 -10.91 -16.49
CA GLU A 47 -2.64 -11.69 -16.87
C GLU A 47 -1.40 -11.19 -16.13
N ARG A 48 -1.16 -9.87 -16.08
CA ARG A 48 -0.01 -9.26 -15.37
C ARG A 48 0.00 -9.59 -13.88
N LYS A 49 -1.20 -9.68 -13.27
CA LYS A 49 -1.37 -9.94 -11.83
C LYS A 49 -1.56 -11.42 -11.49
N GLY A 50 -1.58 -12.31 -12.48
CA GLY A 50 -1.86 -13.74 -12.29
C GLY A 50 -3.30 -14.03 -11.82
N ILE A 51 -4.25 -13.10 -12.05
CA ILE A 51 -5.66 -13.28 -11.69
C ILE A 51 -6.31 -14.23 -12.69
N LYS A 52 -6.75 -15.37 -12.20
CA LYS A 52 -7.41 -16.37 -13.04
C LYS A 52 -8.86 -15.97 -13.35
N ILE A 53 -9.19 -15.86 -14.63
CA ILE A 53 -10.55 -15.72 -15.12
C ILE A 53 -11.08 -17.12 -15.42
N ALA A 54 -12.04 -17.61 -14.64
CA ALA A 54 -12.56 -18.97 -14.78
C ALA A 54 -13.31 -19.15 -16.10
N LYS A 55 -14.12 -18.17 -16.51
CA LYS A 55 -14.95 -18.16 -17.71
C LYS A 55 -14.78 -16.83 -18.46
N PRO A 56 -13.80 -16.71 -19.38
CA PRO A 56 -13.57 -15.48 -20.11
C PRO A 56 -14.70 -15.20 -21.11
N GLY A 57 -15.30 -14.02 -21.01
CA GLY A 57 -16.36 -13.58 -21.95
C GLY A 57 -15.81 -13.26 -23.36
N GLY A 58 -14.58 -12.73 -23.44
CA GLY A 58 -13.88 -12.47 -24.70
C GLY A 58 -13.14 -13.71 -25.21
N GLY A 59 -13.29 -14.04 -26.50
CA GLY A 59 -12.52 -15.10 -27.18
C GLY A 59 -11.17 -14.60 -27.70
N SER A 60 -10.38 -15.50 -28.30
CA SER A 60 -9.06 -15.18 -28.88
C SER A 60 -9.15 -14.07 -29.93
N THR A 61 -10.14 -14.10 -30.79
CA THR A 61 -10.38 -13.07 -31.82
C THR A 61 -10.65 -11.71 -31.17
N SER A 62 -11.45 -11.66 -30.09
CA SER A 62 -11.72 -10.40 -29.36
C SER A 62 -10.45 -9.81 -28.79
N ARG A 63 -9.59 -10.65 -28.15
CA ARG A 63 -8.31 -10.23 -27.60
C ARG A 63 -7.33 -9.71 -28.65
N GLN A 64 -7.26 -10.38 -29.83
CA GLN A 64 -6.44 -9.90 -30.93
C GLN A 64 -6.89 -8.53 -31.44
N LEU A 65 -8.19 -8.31 -31.52
CA LEU A 65 -8.77 -7.02 -31.93
C LEU A 65 -8.53 -5.93 -30.89
N ASP A 66 -8.61 -6.27 -29.59
CA ASP A 66 -8.28 -5.38 -28.51
C ASP A 66 -6.80 -4.93 -28.60
N SER A 67 -5.87 -5.88 -28.75
CA SER A 67 -4.45 -5.57 -28.91
C SER A 67 -4.15 -4.77 -30.16
N GLY A 68 -4.82 -5.07 -31.28
CA GLY A 68 -4.68 -4.31 -32.53
C GLY A 68 -5.18 -2.86 -32.44
N ARG A 69 -5.94 -2.51 -31.41
CA ARG A 69 -6.46 -1.16 -31.14
C ARG A 69 -5.95 -0.53 -29.84
N ASN A 70 -5.01 -1.16 -29.14
CA ASN A 70 -4.50 -0.78 -27.82
C ASN A 70 -5.61 -0.63 -26.77
N LEU A 71 -6.54 -1.58 -26.75
CA LEU A 71 -7.70 -1.60 -25.84
C LEU A 71 -7.63 -2.75 -24.81
N GLU A 72 -6.55 -3.49 -24.77
CA GLU A 72 -6.31 -4.63 -23.84
C GLU A 72 -6.30 -4.23 -22.37
N ASP A 73 -5.94 -2.99 -22.08
CA ASP A 73 -5.89 -2.43 -20.72
C ASP A 73 -7.24 -1.85 -20.27
N TYR A 74 -8.33 -2.12 -20.99
CA TYR A 74 -9.62 -1.52 -20.66
C TYR A 74 -10.66 -2.56 -20.24
N VAL A 75 -11.38 -2.24 -19.15
CA VAL A 75 -12.60 -2.94 -18.75
C VAL A 75 -13.77 -2.37 -19.56
N ARG A 76 -14.50 -3.23 -20.23
CA ARG A 76 -15.64 -2.84 -21.06
C ARG A 76 -16.91 -2.81 -20.25
N VAL A 77 -17.64 -1.72 -20.29
CA VAL A 77 -18.98 -1.58 -19.73
C VAL A 77 -19.93 -1.00 -20.79
N SER A 78 -21.18 -1.42 -20.74
CA SER A 78 -22.20 -1.04 -21.72
C SER A 78 -23.32 -0.24 -21.07
N PHE A 79 -24.15 0.37 -21.89
CA PHE A 79 -25.36 1.08 -21.45
C PHE A 79 -26.59 0.17 -21.38
N THR A 80 -26.51 -1.07 -21.86
CA THR A 80 -27.62 -2.01 -21.94
C THR A 80 -27.35 -3.33 -21.22
N THR A 81 -28.39 -3.93 -20.65
CA THR A 81 -28.36 -5.29 -20.09
C THR A 81 -28.47 -6.38 -21.17
N GLN A 82 -28.88 -6.02 -22.39
CA GLN A 82 -29.13 -6.94 -23.51
C GLN A 82 -28.02 -6.85 -24.57
N HIS A 83 -26.77 -6.76 -24.12
CA HIS A 83 -25.63 -6.60 -25.03
C HIS A 83 -25.48 -7.84 -25.95
N PRO A 84 -25.47 -7.69 -27.28
CA PRO A 84 -25.43 -8.81 -28.24
C PRO A 84 -24.23 -9.75 -28.02
N MET A 85 -23.06 -9.22 -27.60
CA MET A 85 -21.88 -10.02 -27.38
C MET A 85 -22.04 -11.00 -26.21
N MET A 86 -22.90 -10.72 -25.21
CA MET A 86 -23.24 -11.66 -24.15
C MET A 86 -23.91 -12.91 -24.72
N PHE A 87 -24.89 -12.75 -25.61
CA PHE A 87 -25.58 -13.86 -26.23
C PHE A 87 -24.67 -14.69 -27.15
N ILE A 88 -23.74 -14.03 -27.83
CA ILE A 88 -22.70 -14.73 -28.63
C ILE A 88 -21.81 -15.56 -27.71
N ALA A 89 -21.31 -14.99 -26.59
CA ALA A 89 -20.47 -15.70 -25.62
C ALA A 89 -21.20 -16.90 -24.98
N MET A 90 -22.52 -16.78 -24.74
CA MET A 90 -23.36 -17.90 -24.27
C MET A 90 -23.51 -18.97 -25.35
N LYS A 91 -23.78 -18.59 -26.59
CA LYS A 91 -23.92 -19.51 -27.73
C LYS A 91 -22.64 -20.29 -27.98
N ASP A 92 -21.48 -19.64 -27.83
CA ASP A 92 -20.16 -20.25 -27.98
C ASP A 92 -19.72 -21.08 -26.77
N GLY A 93 -20.54 -21.16 -25.71
CA GLY A 93 -20.25 -21.91 -24.47
C GLY A 93 -19.17 -21.28 -23.58
N ARG A 94 -18.73 -20.05 -23.88
CA ARG A 94 -17.75 -19.30 -23.07
C ARG A 94 -18.34 -18.83 -21.74
N ILE A 95 -19.60 -18.44 -21.74
CA ILE A 95 -20.41 -18.09 -20.58
C ILE A 95 -21.53 -19.08 -20.43
N SER A 96 -21.61 -19.76 -19.31
CA SER A 96 -22.63 -20.78 -18.99
C SER A 96 -23.68 -20.28 -18.01
N ASN A 97 -23.32 -19.39 -17.11
CA ASN A 97 -24.21 -18.81 -16.11
C ASN A 97 -24.03 -17.25 -16.08
N PRO A 98 -24.67 -16.56 -17.05
CA PRO A 98 -24.46 -15.12 -17.19
C PRO A 98 -25.01 -14.35 -16.01
N VAL A 99 -24.23 -13.39 -15.54
CA VAL A 99 -24.63 -12.38 -14.57
C VAL A 99 -24.32 -10.99 -15.11
N ILE A 100 -25.13 -10.02 -14.73
CA ILE A 100 -24.97 -8.62 -15.12
C ILE A 100 -24.61 -7.82 -13.88
N LEU A 101 -23.42 -7.25 -13.89
CA LEU A 101 -22.94 -6.33 -12.87
C LEU A 101 -23.43 -4.92 -13.19
N GLU A 102 -24.03 -4.25 -12.22
CA GLU A 102 -24.42 -2.85 -12.30
C GLU A 102 -23.25 -1.97 -11.86
N ILE A 103 -22.74 -1.19 -12.81
CA ILE A 103 -21.57 -0.32 -12.59
C ILE A 103 -22.05 1.12 -12.37
N ALA A 104 -21.49 1.78 -11.37
CA ALA A 104 -21.74 3.17 -11.08
C ALA A 104 -21.31 4.07 -12.26
N PRO A 105 -22.15 5.03 -12.71
CA PRO A 105 -21.84 5.86 -13.88
C PRO A 105 -20.65 6.82 -13.66
N GLU A 106 -20.21 6.98 -12.43
CA GLU A 106 -19.03 7.78 -12.07
C GLU A 106 -17.74 7.35 -12.76
N VAL A 107 -17.66 6.09 -13.23
CA VAL A 107 -16.51 5.59 -14.02
C VAL A 107 -16.32 6.35 -15.34
N ILE A 108 -17.37 6.98 -15.84
CA ILE A 108 -17.35 7.85 -17.04
C ILE A 108 -16.47 9.09 -16.80
N PHE A 109 -16.41 9.58 -15.57
CA PHE A 109 -15.73 10.80 -15.22
C PHE A 109 -14.23 10.64 -15.03
N TRP A 110 -13.69 9.40 -15.04
CA TRP A 110 -12.31 9.15 -14.70
C TRP A 110 -11.36 9.49 -15.84
N THR A 111 -10.23 10.08 -15.50
CA THR A 111 -9.13 10.30 -16.44
C THR A 111 -8.72 8.97 -17.08
N GLY A 112 -8.54 8.97 -18.40
CA GLY A 112 -8.20 7.77 -19.17
C GLY A 112 -9.39 6.87 -19.55
N THR A 113 -10.63 7.17 -19.11
CA THR A 113 -11.83 6.50 -19.63
C THR A 113 -12.12 6.96 -21.05
N LEU A 114 -12.34 5.99 -21.96
CA LEU A 114 -12.71 6.23 -23.35
C LEU A 114 -14.18 5.89 -23.59
N TYR A 115 -14.74 6.46 -24.64
CA TYR A 115 -16.12 6.26 -25.06
C TYR A 115 -16.13 5.74 -26.49
N SER A 116 -16.92 4.71 -26.76
CA SER A 116 -17.12 4.18 -28.10
C SER A 116 -18.60 4.28 -28.46
N ASN A 117 -18.90 4.89 -29.60
CA ASN A 117 -20.30 5.05 -30.08
C ASN A 117 -20.95 3.74 -30.53
N MET A 118 -20.18 2.64 -30.60
CA MET A 118 -20.65 1.29 -30.92
C MET A 118 -19.67 0.27 -30.30
N ASN A 119 -19.82 -1.02 -30.62
CA ASN A 119 -18.85 -2.03 -30.15
C ASN A 119 -17.44 -1.64 -30.61
N ALA A 120 -16.50 -1.46 -29.66
CA ALA A 120 -15.15 -0.96 -29.93
C ALA A 120 -14.30 -1.91 -30.81
N THR A 121 -14.74 -3.16 -31.00
CA THR A 121 -14.06 -4.17 -31.84
C THR A 121 -14.89 -4.60 -33.07
N ILE A 122 -15.88 -3.85 -33.44
CA ILE A 122 -16.69 -4.14 -34.67
C ILE A 122 -15.80 -4.12 -35.93
N HIS A 123 -15.98 -5.10 -36.82
CA HIS A 123 -15.13 -5.26 -38.01
C HIS A 123 -15.54 -4.41 -39.21
N ARG A 124 -16.84 -4.27 -39.44
CA ARG A 124 -17.38 -3.70 -40.70
C ARG A 124 -17.37 -2.18 -40.73
N ILE A 125 -17.42 -1.54 -39.58
CA ILE A 125 -17.54 -0.09 -39.42
C ILE A 125 -16.45 0.33 -38.42
N ARG A 126 -15.82 1.48 -38.65
CA ARG A 126 -14.82 2.01 -37.68
C ARG A 126 -15.58 2.78 -36.59
N PRO A 127 -15.52 2.34 -35.33
CA PRO A 127 -16.12 3.08 -34.23
C PRO A 127 -15.38 4.40 -33.99
N ASN A 128 -16.11 5.43 -33.54
CA ASN A 128 -15.48 6.60 -32.93
C ASN A 128 -15.10 6.24 -31.50
N ILE A 129 -13.81 6.32 -31.16
CA ILE A 129 -13.28 6.03 -29.80
C ILE A 129 -12.40 7.19 -29.38
N GLY A 130 -12.74 7.82 -28.26
CA GLY A 130 -11.96 8.91 -27.69
C GLY A 130 -12.37 9.19 -26.25
N ASP A 131 -11.68 10.13 -25.61
CA ASP A 131 -11.85 10.46 -24.18
C ASP A 131 -12.47 11.83 -23.92
N SER A 132 -12.75 12.57 -24.99
CA SER A 132 -13.30 13.92 -24.91
C SER A 132 -14.81 13.94 -24.71
N LEU A 133 -15.35 15.09 -24.30
CA LEU A 133 -16.80 15.33 -24.25
C LEU A 133 -17.43 15.22 -25.63
N SER A 134 -16.72 15.62 -26.69
CA SER A 134 -17.18 15.48 -28.08
C SER A 134 -17.35 14.01 -28.45
N ASP A 135 -16.43 13.12 -28.05
CA ASP A 135 -16.54 11.69 -28.30
C ASP A 135 -17.69 11.07 -27.51
N PHE A 136 -17.91 11.51 -26.27
CA PHE A 136 -19.03 11.06 -25.45
C PHE A 136 -20.38 11.47 -26.09
N ASN A 137 -20.47 12.65 -26.68
CA ASN A 137 -21.66 13.12 -27.40
C ASN A 137 -21.93 12.37 -28.72
N GLN A 138 -20.97 11.57 -29.22
CA GLN A 138 -21.21 10.69 -30.38
C GLN A 138 -22.00 9.43 -30.02
N ILE A 139 -22.28 9.20 -28.73
CA ILE A 139 -23.12 8.08 -28.30
C ILE A 139 -24.57 8.38 -28.70
N HIS A 140 -25.17 7.45 -29.45
CA HIS A 140 -26.58 7.53 -29.85
C HIS A 140 -27.47 7.16 -28.65
N PHE A 141 -27.72 8.14 -27.75
CA PHE A 141 -28.47 7.93 -26.50
C PHE A 141 -29.91 7.44 -26.70
N GLN A 142 -30.49 7.61 -27.85
CA GLN A 142 -31.81 7.04 -28.15
C GLN A 142 -31.70 5.54 -28.47
N SER A 143 -30.69 5.15 -29.26
CA SER A 143 -30.48 3.75 -29.67
C SER A 143 -30.14 2.85 -28.50
N ILE A 144 -29.41 3.34 -27.47
CA ILE A 144 -29.09 2.54 -26.26
C ILE A 144 -30.27 2.36 -25.28
N LYS A 145 -31.37 3.11 -25.45
CA LYS A 145 -32.57 3.04 -24.57
C LYS A 145 -33.59 2.01 -24.99
N VAL A 146 -33.51 1.49 -26.20
CA VAL A 146 -34.44 0.47 -26.65
C VAL A 146 -34.23 -0.85 -25.91
N ARG A 147 -35.25 -1.67 -25.84
CA ARG A 147 -35.21 -2.93 -25.10
C ARG A 147 -34.30 -3.96 -25.78
N LYS A 148 -34.34 -4.03 -27.10
CA LYS A 148 -33.55 -4.98 -27.90
C LYS A 148 -33.02 -4.26 -29.14
N HIS A 149 -31.81 -4.64 -29.59
CA HIS A 149 -31.22 -4.03 -30.78
C HIS A 149 -32.04 -4.26 -32.07
N PHE A 150 -32.80 -5.36 -32.14
CA PHE A 150 -33.71 -5.63 -33.27
C PHE A 150 -34.91 -4.67 -33.34
N ASP A 151 -35.18 -3.90 -32.29
CA ASP A 151 -36.22 -2.86 -32.29
C ASP A 151 -35.76 -1.59 -33.05
N LEU A 152 -34.48 -1.55 -33.47
CA LEU A 152 -33.86 -0.46 -34.22
C LEU A 152 -33.78 -0.78 -35.72
N PRO A 153 -33.84 0.24 -36.60
CA PRO A 153 -33.43 0.11 -38.01
C PRO A 153 -32.04 -0.51 -38.13
N GLU A 154 -31.78 -1.25 -39.20
CA GLU A 154 -30.53 -2.01 -39.38
C GLU A 154 -29.30 -1.11 -39.28
N GLU A 155 -29.36 0.10 -39.80
CA GLU A 155 -28.29 1.11 -39.73
C GLU A 155 -28.03 1.65 -38.33
N GLU A 156 -28.98 1.58 -37.40
CA GLU A 156 -28.85 2.03 -36.02
C GLU A 156 -28.46 0.92 -35.04
N GLN A 157 -28.60 -0.34 -35.39
CA GLN A 157 -28.30 -1.49 -34.53
C GLN A 157 -26.87 -1.50 -33.99
N PRO A 158 -25.83 -1.07 -34.74
CA PRO A 158 -24.48 -0.98 -34.20
C PRO A 158 -24.34 -0.05 -32.96
N TYR A 159 -25.09 1.06 -32.94
CA TYR A 159 -25.06 2.06 -31.87
C TYR A 159 -25.69 1.59 -30.56
N PHE A 160 -26.55 0.55 -30.61
CA PHE A 160 -27.03 -0.12 -29.40
C PHE A 160 -25.90 -0.71 -28.56
N GLN A 161 -24.76 -1.02 -29.19
CA GLN A 161 -23.59 -1.62 -28.57
C GLN A 161 -22.56 -0.58 -28.15
N ALA A 162 -22.96 0.68 -27.90
CA ALA A 162 -22.03 1.69 -27.35
C ALA A 162 -21.41 1.25 -26.04
N GLU A 163 -20.13 1.55 -25.87
CA GLU A 163 -19.33 1.10 -24.74
C GLU A 163 -18.61 2.26 -24.04
N VAL A 164 -18.43 2.13 -22.75
CA VAL A 164 -17.47 2.90 -21.93
C VAL A 164 -16.31 1.99 -21.62
N LEU A 165 -15.11 2.42 -21.91
CA LEU A 165 -13.87 1.68 -21.77
C LEU A 165 -13.11 2.26 -20.57
N VAL A 166 -13.15 1.59 -19.44
CA VAL A 166 -12.55 2.05 -18.20
C VAL A 166 -11.13 1.50 -18.09
N LYS A 167 -10.14 2.38 -17.95
CA LYS A 167 -8.74 1.98 -17.96
C LYS A 167 -8.39 1.15 -16.72
N ASN A 168 -7.74 0.03 -16.95
CA ASN A 168 -7.16 -0.92 -16.01
C ASN A 168 -8.16 -1.61 -15.06
N PHE A 169 -8.96 -0.88 -14.28
CA PHE A 169 -9.62 -1.45 -13.11
C PHE A 169 -10.87 -0.67 -12.67
N ILE A 170 -11.93 -1.40 -12.31
CA ILE A 170 -13.13 -0.84 -11.66
C ILE A 170 -13.22 -1.43 -10.24
N PRO A 171 -13.00 -0.63 -9.18
CA PRO A 171 -13.10 -1.07 -7.78
C PRO A 171 -14.47 -1.64 -7.43
N LEU A 172 -14.50 -2.58 -6.48
CA LEU A 172 -15.71 -3.28 -6.06
C LEU A 172 -16.85 -2.34 -5.60
N GLU A 173 -16.50 -1.20 -5.02
CA GLU A 173 -17.45 -0.16 -4.55
C GLU A 173 -18.27 0.49 -5.68
N TYR A 174 -17.76 0.43 -6.88
CA TYR A 174 -18.49 0.91 -8.09
C TYR A 174 -19.32 -0.18 -8.74
N ILE A 175 -19.35 -1.41 -8.19
CA ILE A 175 -20.23 -2.51 -8.61
C ILE A 175 -21.42 -2.58 -7.65
N LYS A 176 -22.52 -1.92 -8.01
CA LYS A 176 -23.63 -1.62 -7.09
C LYS A 176 -24.44 -2.83 -6.63
N ASN A 177 -24.50 -3.88 -7.44
CA ASN A 177 -25.31 -5.07 -7.16
C ASN A 177 -24.47 -6.30 -6.77
N ILE A 178 -23.18 -6.14 -6.45
CA ILE A 178 -22.29 -7.28 -6.20
C ILE A 178 -22.76 -8.12 -5.00
N GLY A 179 -23.38 -7.50 -3.99
CA GLY A 179 -23.94 -8.18 -2.82
C GLY A 179 -25.17 -9.07 -3.10
N ASN A 180 -25.82 -8.87 -4.24
CA ASN A 180 -27.04 -9.61 -4.58
C ASN A 180 -26.77 -11.05 -5.03
N PHE A 181 -25.52 -11.41 -5.24
CA PHE A 181 -25.14 -12.74 -5.74
C PHE A 181 -24.85 -13.76 -4.63
N GLY A 182 -24.98 -13.38 -3.34
CA GLY A 182 -24.82 -14.28 -2.20
C GLY A 182 -23.41 -14.77 -1.94
N ILE A 183 -22.41 -14.13 -2.54
CA ILE A 183 -20.99 -14.39 -2.28
C ILE A 183 -20.56 -13.42 -1.16
N PRO A 184 -19.89 -13.90 -0.08
CA PRO A 184 -19.40 -13.01 0.96
C PRO A 184 -18.46 -11.94 0.36
N ILE A 185 -18.83 -10.69 0.50
CA ILE A 185 -17.97 -9.57 0.17
C ILE A 185 -17.09 -9.36 1.41
N PRO A 186 -15.75 -9.39 1.29
CA PRO A 186 -14.90 -8.97 2.38
C PRO A 186 -15.40 -7.59 2.84
N SER A 187 -15.76 -7.48 4.11
CA SER A 187 -16.17 -6.19 4.64
C SER A 187 -15.05 -5.20 4.33
N LYS A 188 -15.36 -4.11 3.59
CA LYS A 188 -14.46 -2.96 3.62
C LYS A 188 -14.15 -2.72 5.09
N PRO A 189 -12.88 -2.54 5.43
CA PRO A 189 -12.56 -1.98 6.73
C PRO A 189 -13.48 -0.76 6.87
N LYS A 190 -14.33 -0.72 7.90
CA LYS A 190 -15.14 0.47 8.17
C LYS A 190 -14.19 1.65 8.06
N GLU A 191 -14.46 2.61 7.17
CA GLU A 191 -13.92 3.95 7.33
C GLU A 191 -14.43 4.43 8.68
N LEU A 192 -13.68 4.12 9.71
CA LEU A 192 -13.91 4.64 11.04
C LEU A 192 -13.77 6.14 10.91
N GLN A 193 -14.86 6.86 11.14
CA GLN A 193 -14.78 8.30 11.44
C GLN A 193 -14.08 8.42 12.79
N ILE A 194 -12.76 8.30 12.77
CA ILE A 194 -11.93 8.42 13.96
C ILE A 194 -11.95 9.88 14.33
N LYS A 195 -12.68 10.20 15.40
CA LYS A 195 -12.84 11.60 15.86
C LYS A 195 -11.51 12.27 16.21
N ASN A 196 -10.55 11.50 16.75
CA ASN A 196 -9.20 11.96 17.08
C ASN A 196 -8.21 10.80 16.86
N PRO A 197 -7.72 10.56 15.64
CA PRO A 197 -6.85 9.43 15.35
C PRO A 197 -5.47 9.59 16.02
N TYR A 198 -4.88 8.46 16.36
CA TYR A 198 -3.55 8.33 16.96
C TYR A 198 -3.42 8.99 18.35
N THR A 199 -4.48 8.91 19.14
CA THR A 199 -4.52 9.45 20.52
C THR A 199 -4.71 8.40 21.58
N ALA A 200 -4.93 7.13 21.19
CA ALA A 200 -5.12 6.03 22.13
C ALA A 200 -3.94 5.92 23.09
N GLN A 201 -4.25 5.71 24.36
CA GLN A 201 -3.24 5.48 25.37
C GLN A 201 -2.71 4.04 25.29
N ILE A 202 -1.39 3.90 25.36
CA ILE A 202 -0.74 2.61 25.39
C ILE A 202 -0.72 2.10 26.81
N THR A 203 -1.42 0.99 27.05
CA THR A 203 -1.57 0.34 28.37
C THR A 203 -1.29 -1.14 28.24
N ARG A 204 -1.31 -1.90 29.33
CA ARG A 204 -1.20 -3.37 29.29
C ARG A 204 -2.36 -4.03 28.55
N ASN A 205 -3.55 -3.43 28.59
CA ASN A 205 -4.76 -3.96 27.93
C ASN A 205 -4.86 -3.54 26.46
N THR A 206 -4.22 -2.44 26.11
CA THR A 206 -4.20 -1.83 24.79
C THR A 206 -2.75 -1.59 24.36
N PRO A 207 -1.94 -2.66 24.17
CA PRO A 207 -0.56 -2.53 23.70
C PRO A 207 -0.54 -2.04 22.24
N THR A 208 0.63 -1.60 21.79
CA THR A 208 0.87 -1.37 20.36
C THR A 208 2.03 -2.24 19.87
N ALA A 209 2.15 -2.41 18.55
CA ALA A 209 3.23 -3.17 17.97
C ALA A 209 4.28 -2.27 17.30
N PHE A 210 5.57 -2.63 17.48
CA PHE A 210 6.69 -2.09 16.73
C PHE A 210 7.38 -3.17 15.93
N ILE A 211 7.51 -2.95 14.62
CA ILE A 211 8.15 -3.90 13.72
C ILE A 211 9.31 -3.22 13.01
N PHE A 212 10.52 -3.70 13.27
CA PHE A 212 11.73 -3.27 12.58
C PHE A 212 11.98 -4.19 11.39
N MET A 213 11.99 -3.64 10.17
CA MET A 213 12.41 -4.33 8.97
C MET A 213 13.83 -3.91 8.62
N ILE A 214 14.75 -4.87 8.50
CA ILE A 214 16.18 -4.62 8.34
C ILE A 214 16.69 -5.27 7.06
N ASP A 215 17.21 -4.44 6.18
CA ASP A 215 17.91 -4.89 4.98
C ASP A 215 19.25 -5.57 5.37
N GLN A 216 19.45 -6.79 4.88
CA GLN A 216 20.67 -7.58 5.06
C GLN A 216 21.33 -7.95 3.73
N SER A 217 21.00 -7.23 2.66
CA SER A 217 21.66 -7.40 1.36
C SER A 217 23.14 -7.06 1.43
N ILE A 218 23.92 -7.57 0.49
CA ILE A 218 25.38 -7.38 0.45
C ILE A 218 25.78 -5.90 0.39
N SER A 219 24.95 -5.02 -0.17
CA SER A 219 25.19 -3.59 -0.22
C SER A 219 25.28 -2.94 1.17
N MET A 220 24.68 -3.55 2.19
CA MET A 220 24.80 -3.13 3.59
C MET A 220 26.21 -3.36 4.17
N SER A 221 27.12 -4.02 3.43
CA SER A 221 28.54 -4.15 3.81
C SER A 221 29.37 -2.88 3.52
N ARG A 222 28.80 -1.91 2.80
CA ARG A 222 29.49 -0.64 2.53
C ARG A 222 29.80 0.08 3.83
N LYS A 223 30.98 0.73 3.85
CA LYS A 223 31.49 1.39 5.06
C LYS A 223 31.12 2.87 5.09
N LEU A 224 30.81 3.35 6.27
CA LEU A 224 30.63 4.78 6.56
C LEU A 224 31.51 5.18 7.75
N ASN A 225 31.82 6.47 7.83
CA ASN A 225 32.48 7.02 9.01
C ASN A 225 31.41 7.36 10.05
N TYR A 226 31.40 6.59 11.14
CA TYR A 226 30.50 6.83 12.26
C TYR A 226 31.29 7.28 13.48
N ARG A 227 31.20 8.57 13.83
CA ARG A 227 31.90 9.16 14.99
C ARG A 227 33.41 8.86 15.03
N GLY A 228 34.05 8.92 13.85
CA GLY A 228 35.48 8.63 13.72
C GLY A 228 35.85 7.14 13.61
N GLU A 229 34.87 6.25 13.66
CA GLU A 229 35.03 4.80 13.46
C GLU A 229 34.48 4.41 12.07
N PHE A 230 35.25 3.66 11.27
CA PHE A 230 34.79 3.11 10.00
C PHE A 230 34.07 1.79 10.23
N ILE A 231 32.74 1.84 10.18
CA ILE A 231 31.86 0.67 10.37
C ILE A 231 31.01 0.43 9.10
N THR A 232 30.43 -0.76 8.97
CA THR A 232 29.49 -1.05 7.87
C THR A 232 28.12 -0.42 8.13
N LEU A 233 27.32 -0.25 7.06
CA LEU A 233 25.92 0.14 7.20
C LEU A 233 25.17 -0.86 8.08
N ALA A 234 25.42 -2.16 7.92
CA ALA A 234 24.82 -3.21 8.76
C ALA A 234 25.15 -3.02 10.25
N ASP A 235 26.43 -2.71 10.59
CA ASP A 235 26.84 -2.42 11.98
C ASP A 235 26.09 -1.19 12.52
N ALA A 236 26.02 -0.14 11.72
CA ALA A 236 25.33 1.09 12.09
C ALA A 236 23.86 0.83 12.39
N VAL A 237 23.15 0.16 11.47
CA VAL A 237 21.73 -0.17 11.60
C VAL A 237 21.48 -1.09 12.81
N ALA A 238 22.29 -2.12 12.99
CA ALA A 238 22.16 -3.00 14.15
C ALA A 238 22.34 -2.25 15.49
N ARG A 239 23.31 -1.33 15.57
CA ARG A 239 23.52 -0.47 16.77
C ARG A 239 22.28 0.39 17.06
N ILE A 240 21.68 0.98 16.02
CA ILE A 240 20.47 1.82 16.14
C ILE A 240 19.29 1.00 16.62
N VAL A 241 19.00 -0.10 15.93
CA VAL A 241 17.83 -0.93 16.25
C VAL A 241 17.96 -1.47 17.69
N ASN A 242 19.13 -1.96 18.10
CA ASN A 242 19.34 -2.42 19.46
C ASN A 242 19.16 -1.28 20.49
N ASN A 243 19.64 -0.06 20.21
CA ASN A 243 19.39 1.08 21.08
C ASN A 243 17.92 1.39 21.21
N GLN A 244 17.16 1.39 20.10
CA GLN A 244 15.72 1.66 20.14
C GLN A 244 14.94 0.58 20.88
N ILE A 245 15.27 -0.68 20.66
CA ILE A 245 14.68 -1.78 21.43
C ILE A 245 14.95 -1.57 22.93
N ASN A 246 16.16 -1.19 23.29
CA ASN A 246 16.52 -0.90 24.69
C ASN A 246 15.69 0.27 25.25
N GLU A 247 15.52 1.36 24.51
CA GLU A 247 14.68 2.50 24.93
C GLU A 247 13.21 2.09 25.12
N LEU A 248 12.66 1.27 24.21
CA LEU A 248 11.32 0.73 24.36
C LEU A 248 11.18 -0.11 25.63
N VAL A 249 12.16 -0.97 25.91
CA VAL A 249 12.20 -1.78 27.14
C VAL A 249 12.28 -0.88 28.37
N LEU A 250 13.17 0.13 28.39
CA LEU A 250 13.33 1.06 29.51
C LEU A 250 12.04 1.85 29.80
N ARG A 251 11.31 2.27 28.79
CA ARG A 251 9.99 2.95 28.95
C ARG A 251 8.96 2.05 29.62
N CYS A 252 9.09 0.74 29.52
CA CYS A 252 8.18 -0.24 30.13
C CYS A 252 8.52 -0.54 31.60
N ILE A 253 9.70 -0.13 32.09
CA ILE A 253 10.11 -0.41 33.47
C ILE A 253 9.49 0.64 34.42
N LYS A 254 8.67 0.18 35.35
CA LYS A 254 8.11 0.99 36.43
C LYS A 254 8.48 0.34 37.77
N THR A 255 9.27 1.04 38.56
CA THR A 255 9.85 0.51 39.83
C THR A 255 10.65 -0.78 39.61
N SER A 256 10.09 -1.94 39.89
CA SER A 256 10.73 -3.27 39.71
C SER A 256 10.03 -4.12 38.63
N GLU A 257 8.87 -3.64 38.10
CA GLU A 257 8.04 -4.39 37.16
C GLU A 257 8.28 -3.95 35.73
N VAL A 258 8.28 -4.89 34.77
CA VAL A 258 8.27 -4.60 33.33
C VAL A 258 6.84 -4.73 32.82
N ARG A 259 6.28 -3.65 32.33
CA ARG A 259 4.90 -3.62 31.82
C ARG A 259 4.86 -3.95 30.34
N HIS A 260 3.86 -4.74 29.93
CA HIS A 260 3.65 -5.11 28.53
C HIS A 260 2.92 -4.00 27.79
N TYR A 261 3.65 -2.97 27.35
CA TYR A 261 3.12 -1.88 26.55
C TYR A 261 3.33 -2.08 25.06
N TYR A 262 4.27 -2.94 24.68
CA TYR A 262 4.68 -3.13 23.29
C TYR A 262 4.82 -4.60 22.95
N ASP A 263 4.40 -4.95 21.74
CA ASP A 263 4.77 -6.16 21.03
C ASP A 263 5.85 -5.81 20.01
N ILE A 264 7.06 -6.30 20.15
CA ILE A 264 8.19 -5.89 19.34
C ILE A 264 8.60 -7.05 18.44
N ALA A 265 8.75 -6.80 17.13
CA ALA A 265 9.26 -7.76 16.17
C ALA A 265 10.41 -7.18 15.36
N VAL A 266 11.32 -8.05 14.94
CA VAL A 266 12.38 -7.73 13.99
C VAL A 266 12.30 -8.70 12.83
N VAL A 267 12.15 -8.18 11.62
CA VAL A 267 12.12 -8.94 10.36
C VAL A 267 13.29 -8.50 9.50
N CYS A 268 14.19 -9.44 9.22
CA CYS A 268 15.36 -9.21 8.39
C CYS A 268 15.11 -9.75 6.98
N TYR A 269 15.65 -9.08 5.95
CA TYR A 269 15.48 -9.53 4.57
C TYR A 269 16.73 -9.30 3.71
N GLY A 270 16.91 -10.19 2.76
CA GLY A 270 17.95 -10.21 1.75
C GLY A 270 17.51 -11.18 0.66
N ASP A 271 18.14 -12.36 0.57
CA ASP A 271 17.70 -13.44 -0.32
C ASP A 271 16.36 -14.06 0.12
N ASP A 272 16.08 -14.02 1.41
CA ASP A 272 14.80 -14.41 2.02
C ASP A 272 14.46 -13.47 3.17
N ALA A 273 13.27 -13.65 3.78
CA ALA A 273 12.86 -12.96 4.99
C ALA A 273 12.83 -13.91 6.18
N SER A 274 13.25 -13.42 7.35
CA SER A 274 13.26 -14.19 8.60
C SER A 274 13.18 -13.27 9.80
N PHE A 275 12.81 -13.80 10.98
CA PHE A 275 12.92 -13.07 12.23
C PHE A 275 14.39 -12.84 12.60
N GLY A 276 14.70 -11.61 13.03
CA GLY A 276 16.06 -11.13 13.26
C GLY A 276 16.63 -11.39 14.64
N TRP A 277 15.81 -11.90 15.57
CA TRP A 277 16.22 -12.17 16.95
C TRP A 277 17.36 -13.17 17.04
N LYS A 278 18.24 -12.99 18.03
CA LYS A 278 19.37 -13.88 18.30
C LYS A 278 19.29 -14.51 19.70
N GLY A 279 20.12 -15.52 19.92
CA GLY A 279 20.17 -16.24 21.20
C GLY A 279 18.89 -17.01 21.49
N THR A 280 18.40 -16.93 22.72
CA THR A 280 17.20 -17.63 23.20
C THR A 280 15.90 -17.16 22.53
N LEU A 281 15.90 -15.98 21.92
CA LEU A 281 14.77 -15.41 21.21
C LEU A 281 14.75 -15.75 19.71
N ALA A 282 15.74 -16.50 19.23
CA ALA A 282 15.83 -16.85 17.81
C ALA A 282 14.56 -17.55 17.32
N GLY A 283 14.03 -17.09 16.16
CA GLY A 283 12.82 -17.65 15.54
C GLY A 283 11.51 -17.18 16.14
N ARG A 284 11.53 -16.35 17.21
CA ARG A 284 10.31 -15.73 17.75
C ARG A 284 9.81 -14.65 16.81
N ASP A 285 8.48 -14.50 16.78
CA ASP A 285 7.80 -13.42 16.07
C ASP A 285 7.76 -12.14 16.95
N PHE A 286 6.68 -11.87 17.65
CA PHE A 286 6.63 -10.81 18.65
C PHE A 286 7.31 -11.23 19.96
N VAL A 287 8.01 -10.28 20.57
CA VAL A 287 8.68 -10.43 21.85
C VAL A 287 8.28 -9.26 22.75
N SER A 288 7.90 -9.56 23.98
CA SER A 288 7.51 -8.56 24.98
C SER A 288 8.74 -7.85 25.58
N PRO A 289 8.58 -6.64 26.15
CA PRO A 289 9.66 -5.94 26.86
C PRO A 289 10.27 -6.74 28.02
N GLU A 290 9.48 -7.56 28.71
CA GLU A 290 9.96 -8.43 29.79
C GLU A 290 10.84 -9.55 29.25
N GLU A 291 10.44 -10.21 28.16
CA GLU A 291 11.25 -11.24 27.51
C GLU A 291 12.57 -10.65 26.99
N LEU A 292 12.55 -9.46 26.38
CA LEU A 292 13.75 -8.75 25.93
C LEU A 292 14.70 -8.42 27.07
N LYS A 293 14.19 -7.90 28.19
CA LYS A 293 15.00 -7.60 29.37
C LYS A 293 15.69 -8.84 29.93
N ASN A 294 14.97 -9.96 29.94
CA ASN A 294 15.47 -11.21 30.57
C ASN A 294 16.33 -12.05 29.60
N ASN A 295 16.31 -11.79 28.32
CA ASN A 295 16.98 -12.58 27.29
C ASN A 295 17.84 -11.73 26.34
N PRO A 296 18.84 -10.97 26.85
CA PRO A 296 19.79 -10.28 25.99
C PRO A 296 20.66 -11.32 25.27
N PHE A 297 20.94 -11.10 23.98
CA PHE A 297 21.83 -11.97 23.23
C PHE A 297 23.30 -11.72 23.61
N LYS A 298 23.69 -10.44 23.63
CA LYS A 298 25.04 -10.01 24.00
C LYS A 298 25.01 -8.70 24.78
N LYS A 299 26.05 -8.49 25.59
CA LYS A 299 26.40 -7.20 26.14
C LYS A 299 27.75 -6.80 25.58
N ILE A 300 27.84 -5.63 25.01
CA ILE A 300 29.06 -5.09 24.42
C ILE A 300 29.43 -3.79 25.08
N THR A 301 30.72 -3.56 25.28
CA THR A 301 31.24 -2.29 25.80
C THR A 301 31.59 -1.40 24.60
N VAL A 302 30.99 -0.23 24.53
CA VAL A 302 31.27 0.79 23.51
C VAL A 302 31.77 2.06 24.17
N LYS A 303 32.65 2.79 23.47
CA LYS A 303 33.10 4.11 23.94
C LYS A 303 32.15 5.17 23.40
N GLU A 304 31.52 5.91 24.31
CA GLU A 304 30.62 7.04 23.93
C GLU A 304 31.23 8.36 24.42
N GLU A 305 31.10 9.39 23.58
CA GLU A 305 31.50 10.74 23.97
C GLU A 305 30.48 11.31 24.94
N LYS A 306 30.91 11.70 26.11
CA LYS A 306 30.12 12.44 27.08
C LYS A 306 30.61 13.87 27.18
N ARG A 307 29.78 14.84 26.84
CA ARG A 307 30.06 16.26 27.10
C ARG A 307 29.98 16.53 28.59
N THR A 308 31.10 16.95 29.18
CA THR A 308 31.17 17.37 30.55
C THR A 308 31.49 18.87 30.61
N ARG A 309 31.38 19.49 31.79
CA ARG A 309 31.80 20.91 31.96
C ARG A 309 33.29 21.16 31.67
N LYS A 310 34.11 20.09 31.60
CA LYS A 310 35.55 20.14 31.34
C LYS A 310 35.93 19.79 29.90
N GLY A 311 34.97 19.44 29.01
CA GLY A 311 35.20 19.02 27.65
C GLY A 311 34.52 17.71 27.32
N VAL A 312 34.93 17.08 26.20
CA VAL A 312 34.43 15.78 25.76
C VAL A 312 35.28 14.68 26.39
N GLU A 313 34.63 13.79 27.12
CA GLU A 313 35.28 12.61 27.72
C GLU A 313 34.72 11.34 27.05
N LEU A 314 35.56 10.39 26.68
CA LEU A 314 35.16 9.05 26.22
C LEU A 314 34.85 8.18 27.47
N LYS A 315 33.58 7.76 27.56
CA LYS A 315 33.14 6.86 28.63
C LYS A 315 32.78 5.49 28.03
N GLU A 316 33.26 4.45 28.67
CA GLU A 316 32.82 3.10 28.37
C GLU A 316 31.39 2.88 28.87
N VAL A 317 30.49 2.47 27.97
CA VAL A 317 29.07 2.21 28.23
C VAL A 317 28.74 0.80 27.77
N GLU A 318 28.07 0.04 28.65
CA GLU A 318 27.55 -1.27 28.29
C GLU A 318 26.30 -1.11 27.42
N LYS A 319 26.26 -1.77 26.25
CA LYS A 319 25.13 -1.82 25.34
C LYS A 319 24.63 -3.25 25.20
N ILE A 320 23.31 -3.38 25.18
CA ILE A 320 22.64 -4.67 25.02
C ILE A 320 22.35 -4.89 23.54
N GLN A 321 22.53 -6.11 23.07
CA GLN A 321 22.23 -6.54 21.74
C GLN A 321 21.24 -7.71 21.72
N TRP A 322 20.26 -7.64 20.83
CA TRP A 322 19.32 -8.70 20.47
C TRP A 322 19.41 -9.06 19.00
N VAL A 323 19.93 -8.14 18.18
CA VAL A 323 20.08 -8.24 16.73
C VAL A 323 21.55 -8.04 16.35
N GLU A 324 22.03 -8.86 15.43
CA GLU A 324 23.39 -8.75 14.89
C GLU A 324 23.44 -8.06 13.54
N PRO A 325 24.53 -7.35 13.21
CA PRO A 325 24.75 -6.83 11.86
C PRO A 325 24.96 -8.00 10.90
N VAL A 326 24.24 -8.00 9.78
CA VAL A 326 24.37 -8.96 8.69
C VAL A 326 24.31 -8.22 7.36
N ALA A 327 25.22 -8.56 6.44
CA ALA A 327 25.25 -8.07 5.08
C ALA A 327 25.75 -9.21 4.16
N ALA A 328 24.87 -10.13 3.83
CA ALA A 328 25.21 -11.37 3.12
C ALA A 328 24.28 -11.71 1.94
N GLY A 329 23.07 -11.15 1.89
CA GLY A 329 22.09 -11.45 0.84
C GLY A 329 22.53 -10.91 -0.53
N LYS A 330 22.45 -11.74 -1.57
CA LYS A 330 22.70 -11.34 -2.97
C LYS A 330 21.61 -10.42 -3.51
N TYR A 331 20.39 -10.60 -3.02
CA TYR A 331 19.21 -9.83 -3.43
C TYR A 331 18.65 -9.03 -2.26
N THR A 332 17.85 -8.00 -2.58
CA THR A 332 17.09 -7.18 -1.64
C THR A 332 15.60 -7.44 -1.86
N ARG A 333 15.14 -8.62 -1.42
CA ARG A 333 13.76 -9.09 -1.63
C ARG A 333 12.80 -8.59 -0.55
N ALA A 334 12.64 -7.26 -0.46
CA ALA A 334 11.77 -6.62 0.53
C ALA A 334 10.31 -7.11 0.47
N HIS A 335 9.81 -7.51 -0.71
CA HIS A 335 8.46 -8.08 -0.87
C HIS A 335 8.20 -9.28 0.05
N LYS A 336 9.22 -10.11 0.33
CA LYS A 336 9.08 -11.24 1.26
C LYS A 336 8.92 -10.77 2.69
N ALA A 337 9.67 -9.73 3.09
CA ALA A 337 9.54 -9.15 4.41
C ALA A 337 8.20 -8.43 4.57
N PHE A 338 7.73 -7.68 3.56
CA PHE A 338 6.40 -7.06 3.59
C PHE A 338 5.29 -8.09 3.72
N ALA A 339 5.37 -9.22 2.98
CA ALA A 339 4.40 -10.32 3.11
C ALA A 339 4.44 -10.94 4.53
N MET A 340 5.63 -11.20 5.06
CA MET A 340 5.80 -11.74 6.41
C MET A 340 5.27 -10.80 7.49
N VAL A 341 5.51 -9.49 7.35
CA VAL A 341 4.98 -8.47 8.27
C VAL A 341 3.45 -8.38 8.16
N LYS A 342 2.90 -8.55 6.96
CA LYS A 342 1.45 -8.59 6.78
C LYS A 342 0.81 -9.76 7.54
N ASP A 343 1.35 -10.96 7.37
CA ASP A 343 0.87 -12.16 8.09
C ASP A 343 0.98 -12.00 9.61
N LEU A 344 2.05 -11.34 10.07
CA LEU A 344 2.28 -11.04 11.48
C LEU A 344 1.24 -10.04 12.02
N LEU A 345 0.98 -8.97 11.27
CA LEU A 345 -0.01 -7.95 11.66
C LEU A 345 -1.45 -8.45 11.54
N ASP A 346 -1.77 -9.30 10.58
CA ASP A 346 -3.11 -9.89 10.47
C ASP A 346 -3.44 -10.73 11.73
N LYS A 347 -2.46 -11.47 12.28
CA LYS A 347 -2.59 -12.18 13.55
C LYS A 347 -2.77 -11.18 14.71
N TRP A 348 -1.89 -10.19 14.82
CA TRP A 348 -1.95 -9.19 15.88
C TRP A 348 -3.28 -8.42 15.88
N MET A 349 -3.78 -8.03 14.71
CA MET A 349 -5.08 -7.38 14.55
C MET A 349 -6.23 -8.28 15.00
N THR A 350 -6.16 -9.59 14.73
CA THR A 350 -7.19 -10.54 15.17
C THR A 350 -7.32 -10.56 16.70
N GLU A 351 -6.22 -10.42 17.42
CA GLU A 351 -6.20 -10.43 18.90
C GLU A 351 -6.58 -9.07 19.51
N HIS A 352 -6.49 -7.99 18.72
CA HIS A 352 -6.61 -6.61 19.21
C HIS A 352 -7.70 -5.78 18.50
N HIS A 353 -8.47 -6.36 17.57
CA HIS A 353 -9.43 -5.62 16.74
C HIS A 353 -10.61 -4.99 17.53
N GLU A 354 -10.93 -5.52 18.70
CA GLU A 354 -11.99 -4.98 19.58
C GLU A 354 -11.45 -3.95 20.59
N LYS A 355 -10.14 -3.73 20.64
CA LYS A 355 -9.48 -2.84 21.59
C LYS A 355 -9.13 -1.50 20.93
N ASP A 356 -9.18 -0.45 21.70
CA ASP A 356 -8.71 0.88 21.29
C ASP A 356 -7.16 0.96 21.38
N CYS A 357 -6.48 0.13 20.60
CA CYS A 357 -5.04 0.12 20.54
C CYS A 357 -4.50 1.23 19.64
N TYR A 358 -3.39 1.84 20.05
CA TYR A 358 -2.59 2.67 19.14
C TYR A 358 -2.12 1.82 17.95
N PRO A 359 -2.22 2.34 16.71
CA PRO A 359 -1.88 1.55 15.52
C PRO A 359 -0.42 1.07 15.53
N PRO A 360 -0.14 -0.13 15.01
CA PRO A 360 1.22 -0.60 14.83
C PRO A 360 2.08 0.32 13.99
N THR A 361 3.36 0.38 14.31
CA THR A 361 4.36 1.14 13.57
C THR A 361 5.41 0.20 12.99
N ILE A 362 5.61 0.28 11.67
CA ILE A 362 6.64 -0.44 10.93
C ILE A 362 7.76 0.54 10.59
N ILE A 363 8.99 0.16 10.84
CA ILE A 363 10.20 0.96 10.54
C ILE A 363 11.09 0.11 9.63
N ASN A 364 11.10 0.42 8.34
CA ASN A 364 11.92 -0.23 7.34
C ASN A 364 13.22 0.55 7.13
N ILE A 365 14.36 -0.11 7.30
CA ILE A 365 15.70 0.48 7.18
C ILE A 365 16.44 -0.25 6.07
N THR A 366 16.78 0.48 4.98
CA THR A 366 17.33 -0.09 3.75
C THR A 366 18.25 0.90 3.04
N ASP A 367 19.11 0.41 2.16
CA ASP A 367 19.84 1.24 1.20
C ASP A 367 19.08 1.45 -0.14
N GLY A 368 17.83 1.02 -0.21
CA GLY A 368 16.83 1.42 -1.21
C GLY A 368 16.77 0.60 -2.50
N ALA A 369 17.72 -0.26 -2.80
CA ALA A 369 17.83 -0.96 -4.08
C ALA A 369 17.06 -2.30 -4.13
N PHE A 370 15.74 -2.30 -4.01
CA PHE A 370 14.94 -3.53 -4.06
C PHE A 370 15.06 -4.26 -5.40
N ASN A 371 15.28 -5.56 -5.36
CA ASN A 371 15.49 -6.40 -6.53
C ASN A 371 15.07 -7.86 -6.29
N GLY A 372 15.41 -8.77 -7.19
CA GLY A 372 15.17 -10.22 -7.02
C GLY A 372 13.73 -10.68 -7.31
N ILE A 373 12.92 -9.83 -7.93
CA ILE A 373 11.58 -10.12 -8.46
C ILE A 373 11.33 -9.27 -9.71
N ALA A 374 10.41 -9.70 -10.57
CA ALA A 374 9.92 -8.86 -11.66
C ALA A 374 9.10 -7.69 -11.10
N ASN A 375 9.27 -6.49 -11.69
CA ASN A 375 8.59 -5.26 -11.30
C ASN A 375 8.67 -4.95 -9.79
N PRO A 376 9.88 -4.89 -9.21
CA PRO A 376 10.04 -4.78 -7.75
C PRO A 376 9.39 -3.52 -7.18
N ARG A 377 9.35 -2.40 -7.93
CA ARG A 377 8.68 -1.17 -7.49
C ARG A 377 7.19 -1.39 -7.27
N GLU A 378 6.52 -1.97 -8.25
CA GLU A 378 5.07 -2.18 -8.25
C GLU A 378 4.65 -3.13 -7.13
N VAL A 379 5.33 -4.27 -7.03
CA VAL A 379 5.04 -5.30 -6.02
C VAL A 379 5.25 -4.78 -4.60
N ASN A 380 6.39 -4.13 -4.33
CA ASN A 380 6.65 -3.61 -2.97
C ASN A 380 5.72 -2.44 -2.62
N THR A 381 5.39 -1.56 -3.57
CA THR A 381 4.43 -0.47 -3.32
C THR A 381 3.03 -1.01 -3.03
N GLN A 382 2.61 -2.05 -3.74
CA GLN A 382 1.32 -2.70 -3.47
C GLN A 382 1.28 -3.29 -2.05
N LEU A 383 2.28 -4.08 -1.67
CA LEU A 383 2.37 -4.68 -0.33
C LEU A 383 2.44 -3.62 0.78
N ALA A 384 3.22 -2.55 0.56
CA ALA A 384 3.27 -1.41 1.49
C ALA A 384 1.89 -0.74 1.65
N ASN A 385 1.12 -0.59 0.57
CA ASN A 385 -0.23 -0.04 0.62
C ASN A 385 -1.21 -0.98 1.34
N GLU A 386 -1.07 -2.29 1.17
CA GLU A 386 -1.86 -3.27 1.92
C GLU A 386 -1.58 -3.18 3.43
N LEU A 387 -0.32 -3.03 3.84
CA LEU A 387 0.06 -2.82 5.24
C LEU A 387 -0.50 -1.51 5.80
N LYS A 388 -0.36 -0.40 5.06
CA LYS A 388 -0.90 0.91 5.46
C LYS A 388 -2.44 0.94 5.50
N ALA A 389 -3.11 0.00 4.84
CA ALA A 389 -4.56 -0.14 4.88
C ALA A 389 -5.06 -0.88 6.13
N LEU A 390 -4.21 -1.64 6.83
CA LEU A 390 -4.55 -2.22 8.13
C LEU A 390 -4.76 -1.10 9.16
N PHE A 391 -5.67 -1.29 10.10
CA PHE A 391 -6.03 -0.25 11.06
C PHE A 391 -6.54 -0.81 12.39
N THR A 392 -6.38 -0.03 13.44
CA THR A 392 -7.06 -0.17 14.72
C THR A 392 -8.18 0.88 14.82
N ASN A 393 -8.95 0.87 15.91
CA ASN A 393 -9.94 1.93 16.17
C ASN A 393 -9.33 3.33 16.25
N ASP A 394 -8.01 3.47 16.46
CA ASP A 394 -7.31 4.75 16.63
C ASP A 394 -6.60 5.25 15.36
N GLY A 395 -6.43 4.40 14.35
CA GLY A 395 -5.81 4.81 13.08
C GLY A 395 -5.22 3.66 12.26
N ASN A 396 -4.66 4.03 11.12
CA ASN A 396 -4.00 3.09 10.22
C ASN A 396 -2.58 2.78 10.68
N VAL A 397 -2.08 1.60 10.29
CA VAL A 397 -0.67 1.22 10.46
C VAL A 397 0.24 2.27 9.82
N LEU A 398 1.28 2.66 10.55
CA LEU A 398 2.28 3.61 10.10
C LEU A 398 3.50 2.89 9.55
N LEU A 399 3.86 3.15 8.29
CA LEU A 399 5.06 2.63 7.64
C LEU A 399 6.06 3.77 7.44
N TRP A 400 7.18 3.67 8.13
CA TRP A 400 8.35 4.53 8.01
C TRP A 400 9.38 3.86 7.12
N ASN A 401 9.93 4.59 6.15
CA ASN A 401 11.06 4.13 5.35
C ASN A 401 12.28 5.02 5.60
N ILE A 402 13.38 4.40 5.99
CA ILE A 402 14.64 5.06 6.30
C ILE A 402 15.68 4.56 5.32
N HIS A 403 16.09 5.47 4.44
CA HIS A 403 17.13 5.23 3.46
C HIS A 403 18.50 5.56 4.06
N VAL A 404 19.35 4.56 4.18
CA VAL A 404 20.72 4.70 4.69
C VAL A 404 21.72 4.59 3.55
N THR A 405 22.67 5.52 3.49
CA THR A 405 23.72 5.51 2.46
C THR A 405 25.05 5.94 3.07
N PRO A 406 26.17 5.40 2.58
CA PRO A 406 27.50 5.84 3.01
C PRO A 406 27.92 7.18 2.41
N ASP A 407 27.20 7.67 1.39
CA ASP A 407 27.54 8.86 0.64
C ASP A 407 27.18 10.13 1.42
N ASN A 408 28.05 11.16 1.35
CA ASN A 408 27.79 12.49 1.93
C ASN A 408 26.77 13.30 1.11
N GLN A 409 25.62 12.71 0.83
CA GLN A 409 24.53 13.41 0.18
C GLN A 409 23.75 14.23 1.22
N GLU A 410 23.07 15.25 0.75
CA GLU A 410 22.22 16.08 1.61
C GLU A 410 21.09 15.25 2.22
N GLN A 411 20.92 15.40 3.52
CA GLN A 411 19.90 14.72 4.28
C GLN A 411 18.53 15.31 3.99
N VAL A 412 17.53 14.46 3.74
CA VAL A 412 16.13 14.86 3.65
C VAL A 412 15.33 14.13 4.74
N LEU A 413 14.70 14.91 5.61
CA LEU A 413 13.94 14.40 6.74
C LEU A 413 12.47 14.73 6.56
N LEU A 414 11.60 13.72 6.66
CA LEU A 414 10.15 13.89 6.69
C LEU A 414 9.64 14.80 5.55
N PRO A 415 9.93 14.49 4.29
CA PRO A 415 9.61 15.35 3.17
C PRO A 415 8.11 15.61 3.04
N ILE A 416 7.74 16.79 2.57
CA ILE A 416 6.36 17.17 2.25
C ILE A 416 6.01 16.86 0.79
N SER A 417 7.02 16.78 -0.08
CA SER A 417 6.86 16.47 -1.50
C SER A 417 8.06 15.73 -2.08
N LYS A 418 7.88 15.07 -3.20
CA LYS A 418 8.98 14.40 -3.94
C LYS A 418 10.03 15.38 -4.47
N THR A 419 9.69 16.65 -4.65
CA THR A 419 10.64 17.66 -5.13
C THR A 419 11.82 17.86 -4.20
N GLU A 420 11.66 17.53 -2.90
CA GLU A 420 12.74 17.57 -1.93
C GLU A 420 13.76 16.43 -2.11
N LEU A 421 13.41 15.38 -2.86
CA LEU A 421 14.24 14.16 -3.01
C LEU A 421 15.27 14.24 -4.14
N LYS A 422 15.38 15.39 -4.81
CA LYS A 422 16.38 15.68 -5.87
C LYS A 422 16.46 14.60 -6.97
N GLU A 423 15.30 14.08 -7.39
CA GLU A 423 15.16 13.08 -8.47
C GLU A 423 15.90 11.74 -8.21
N ASP A 424 16.21 11.42 -6.95
CA ASP A 424 16.71 10.09 -6.62
C ASP A 424 15.60 9.05 -6.68
N LYS A 425 15.67 8.18 -7.71
CA LYS A 425 14.64 7.17 -8.00
C LYS A 425 14.35 6.21 -6.84
N TYR A 426 15.31 5.91 -5.98
CA TYR A 426 15.13 5.02 -4.84
C TYR A 426 14.42 5.74 -3.69
N SER A 427 14.80 6.98 -3.43
CA SER A 427 14.12 7.84 -2.46
C SER A 427 12.69 8.13 -2.86
N GLU A 428 12.41 8.41 -4.15
CA GLU A 428 11.03 8.57 -4.63
C GLU A 428 10.20 7.30 -4.46
N TRP A 429 10.81 6.15 -4.65
CA TRP A 429 10.15 4.87 -4.45
C TRP A 429 9.78 4.65 -2.98
N LEU A 430 10.72 4.88 -2.07
CA LEU A 430 10.48 4.79 -0.63
C LEU A 430 9.43 5.82 -0.17
N TYR A 431 9.41 7.01 -0.78
CA TYR A 431 8.37 8.03 -0.54
C TYR A 431 6.97 7.48 -0.85
N ASP A 432 6.78 6.85 -2.02
CA ASP A 432 5.48 6.27 -2.42
C ASP A 432 5.01 5.16 -1.46
N MET A 433 5.95 4.45 -0.88
CA MET A 433 5.65 3.38 0.08
C MET A 433 5.37 3.89 1.49
N SER A 434 5.88 5.05 1.87
CA SER A 434 5.78 5.59 3.23
C SER A 434 4.38 6.07 3.59
N SER A 435 4.08 6.13 4.88
CA SER A 435 2.83 6.70 5.38
C SER A 435 2.85 8.23 5.38
N LEU A 436 1.72 8.85 5.08
CA LEU A 436 1.49 10.24 5.41
C LEU A 436 1.25 10.35 6.91
N LEU A 437 2.05 11.17 7.60
CA LEU A 437 1.97 11.28 9.06
C LEU A 437 0.72 12.02 9.52
N PRO A 438 0.09 11.56 10.60
CA PRO A 438 -1.02 12.26 11.25
C PRO A 438 -0.61 13.62 11.80
N SER A 439 -1.58 14.55 11.89
CA SER A 439 -1.34 15.93 12.37
C SER A 439 -0.73 16.01 13.77
N ARG A 440 -0.94 15.01 14.63
CA ARG A 440 -0.32 14.96 15.96
C ARG A 440 1.21 14.99 15.93
N TYR A 441 1.81 14.57 14.80
CA TYR A 441 3.26 14.59 14.60
C TYR A 441 3.78 15.95 14.15
N ASN A 442 2.90 16.88 13.77
CA ASN A 442 3.31 18.17 13.21
C ASN A 442 4.13 19.00 14.20
N VAL A 443 3.77 19.02 15.49
CA VAL A 443 4.52 19.78 16.51
C VAL A 443 5.96 19.28 16.65
N PRO A 444 6.22 18.00 17.00
CA PRO A 444 7.60 17.52 17.11
C PRO A 444 8.38 17.56 15.78
N ILE A 445 7.69 17.50 14.64
CA ILE A 445 8.32 17.66 13.32
C ILE A 445 8.66 19.13 13.07
N GLY A 446 7.77 20.05 13.42
CA GLY A 446 8.00 21.49 13.31
C GLY A 446 9.22 21.93 14.12
N ASP A 447 9.41 21.39 15.33
CA ASP A 447 10.60 21.62 16.15
C ASP A 447 11.89 21.13 15.48
N LEU A 448 11.81 20.04 14.67
CA LEU A 448 12.94 19.49 13.96
C LEU A 448 13.25 20.20 12.65
N ARG A 449 12.22 20.55 11.87
CA ARG A 449 12.34 21.10 10.51
C ARG A 449 12.12 22.62 10.41
N GLY A 450 11.46 23.23 11.38
CA GLY A 450 11.04 24.62 11.31
C GLY A 450 9.83 24.89 10.42
N ASP A 451 9.08 23.85 10.03
CA ASP A 451 7.90 23.99 9.17
C ASP A 451 6.66 24.48 9.95
N ALA A 452 5.64 24.95 9.21
CA ALA A 452 4.40 25.39 9.80
C ALA A 452 3.61 24.21 10.43
N GLU A 453 2.91 24.46 11.55
CA GLU A 453 2.17 23.44 12.31
C GLU A 453 1.14 22.62 11.51
N ASN A 454 0.63 23.15 10.40
CA ASN A 454 -0.34 22.49 9.54
C ASN A 454 0.29 21.71 8.37
N THR A 455 1.62 21.65 8.31
CA THR A 455 2.33 20.94 7.24
C THR A 455 2.21 19.42 7.44
N ARG A 456 1.87 18.70 6.37
CA ARG A 456 1.78 17.23 6.39
C ARG A 456 3.05 16.62 5.83
N HIS A 457 3.64 15.76 6.59
CA HIS A 457 4.92 15.11 6.28
C HIS A 457 4.75 13.64 5.96
N VAL A 458 5.66 13.11 5.16
CA VAL A 458 5.74 11.68 4.87
C VAL A 458 6.74 11.03 5.82
N ALA A 459 6.40 9.86 6.33
CA ALA A 459 7.19 9.06 7.27
C ALA A 459 8.44 8.47 6.60
N MET A 460 9.36 9.35 6.21
CA MET A 460 10.56 8.98 5.44
C MET A 460 11.75 9.84 5.83
N ALA A 461 12.94 9.26 5.75
CA ALA A 461 14.20 9.99 5.79
C ALA A 461 15.19 9.39 4.80
N THR A 462 16.04 10.25 4.20
CA THR A 462 17.14 9.83 3.32
C THR A 462 18.46 10.37 3.82
N ASN A 463 19.53 9.65 3.55
CA ASN A 463 20.90 10.04 3.89
C ASN A 463 21.07 10.43 5.36
N THR A 464 20.33 9.76 6.22
CA THR A 464 20.20 10.11 7.63
C THR A 464 21.40 9.61 8.43
N ASP A 465 22.01 10.52 9.18
CA ASP A 465 22.98 10.11 10.20
C ASP A 465 22.30 9.40 11.38
N LEU A 466 23.12 8.70 12.17
CA LEU A 466 22.61 7.89 13.28
C LEU A 466 21.89 8.70 14.37
N SER A 467 22.32 9.94 14.62
CA SER A 467 21.72 10.76 15.67
C SER A 467 20.34 11.25 15.29
N THR A 468 20.20 11.65 14.04
CA THR A 468 18.91 12.06 13.46
C THR A 468 17.94 10.89 13.34
N LEU A 469 18.46 9.70 13.00
CA LEU A 469 17.63 8.49 12.96
C LEU A 469 17.03 8.17 14.34
N ILE A 470 17.81 8.32 15.41
CA ILE A 470 17.30 8.16 16.79
C ILE A 470 16.16 9.17 17.06
N GLN A 471 16.35 10.44 16.69
CA GLN A 471 15.29 11.45 16.85
C GLN A 471 14.03 11.14 16.06
N LEU A 472 14.17 10.66 14.80
CA LEU A 472 13.04 10.25 13.98
C LEU A 472 12.31 9.05 14.60
N MET A 473 13.04 8.10 15.14
CA MET A 473 12.44 6.96 15.81
C MET A 473 11.75 7.36 17.13
N ASP A 474 12.27 8.35 17.85
CA ASP A 474 11.59 8.92 19.03
C ASP A 474 10.30 9.63 18.66
N ILE A 475 10.27 10.35 17.53
CA ILE A 475 9.05 10.94 16.97
C ILE A 475 8.05 9.84 16.58
N GLY A 476 8.51 8.76 15.94
CA GLY A 476 7.69 7.62 15.51
C GLY A 476 7.20 6.74 16.66
N THR A 477 7.77 6.85 17.84
CA THR A 477 7.37 6.07 19.03
C THR A 477 6.46 6.89 19.93
N PRO A 478 5.16 6.55 20.02
CA PRO A 478 4.24 7.34 20.81
C PRO A 478 4.61 7.31 22.31
N THR A 479 4.62 8.49 22.90
CA THR A 479 4.83 8.71 24.34
C THR A 479 3.54 8.60 25.15
N ASN A 480 2.44 8.16 24.56
CA ASN A 480 1.11 8.05 25.19
C ASN A 480 1.04 6.92 26.24
N ILE A 481 2.16 6.67 26.95
CA ILE A 481 2.15 5.73 28.07
C ILE A 481 1.44 6.40 29.23
N SER A 482 0.34 5.79 29.69
CA SER A 482 -0.35 6.28 30.90
C SER A 482 0.62 6.32 32.07
N GLN A 483 0.84 7.51 32.64
CA GLN A 483 1.66 7.69 33.85
C GLN A 483 0.94 7.22 35.12
N ASN A 484 -0.35 6.89 35.06
CA ASN A 484 -1.23 6.72 36.20
C ASN A 484 -1.91 5.34 36.29
N GLN A 485 -1.25 4.25 35.90
CA GLN A 485 -1.77 2.90 36.26
C GLN A 485 -0.65 1.95 36.65
#